data_ff20a97a9073b29a01ac48e6aa44a959
#
_entry.id   ff20a97a9073b29a01ac48e6aa44a959
#
_cell.length_a   1.000
_cell.length_b   1.000
_cell.length_c   1.000
_cell.angle_alpha   90.00
_cell.angle_beta   90.00
_cell.angle_gamma   90.00
#
_symmetry.space_group_name_H-M   'P 1'
#
loop_
_entity.id
_entity.type
_entity.pdbx_description
1 polymer ?
#
loop_
_entity_poly.entity_id
_entity_poly.type
_entity_poly.pdbx_seq_one_letter_code
_entity_poly.pdbx_strand_id
1 'polypeptide(L)'
;MAAYYLAVDIGASSGRHIIGHMENGKMVLEEIYRFENGMVKKDGELCWEFDRLFKEVVNGLKKCKEIGKIPVSMGVDTWGVDFVLLDKNDNVLGNTVGYRDHRTEGMDKEVYKAISLKDLYARTGIQKADYNTIYQLMAVKKKHPEYLEQAETLLHVPDYFHFLLTGQKTCEYTEATTGQLVSPITKDWDYELIDMLGYPRKMFQKLIMPGTGIGHLSDKIREEVGFDLEVVAPATHDTGSAVLAVPANDDDFIYISSGTWSLMGIERKEADCSEKSCEMNFTNEGGYAGRFRYLKNIMGLWMIQSVRHEVNDAYSFAEICAMAEEAKDFPSRVDANDECFLSPDNMTEEVKDYCRRTGQKVPETLGEIATVIYTSLAECYAKTAKELEEMTGRTYSRIHIVGGGSNARYLNELTAKATKKEIHAGPGEATAIGNITAQMLKAEEFKTIEEARTIIHESFGVKVYK
;
A
#
# COMPACT_ATOMS: atom_id res chain seq x y z
N MET A 1 30.69 12.32 -8.43
CA MET A 1 30.11 11.91 -7.13
C MET A 1 28.83 11.18 -7.45
N ALA A 2 28.48 10.12 -6.71
CA ALA A 2 27.21 9.42 -6.92
C ALA A 2 26.04 10.37 -6.61
N ALA A 3 24.99 10.35 -7.45
CA ALA A 3 23.73 11.00 -7.16
C ALA A 3 22.96 10.13 -6.14
N TYR A 4 22.49 10.75 -5.06
CA TYR A 4 21.67 10.09 -4.06
C TYR A 4 20.19 10.41 -4.28
N TYR A 5 19.33 9.43 -4.09
CA TYR A 5 17.87 9.52 -4.18
C TYR A 5 17.27 9.06 -2.85
N LEU A 6 16.30 9.79 -2.31
CA LEU A 6 15.73 9.48 -1.00
C LEU A 6 14.28 8.99 -1.15
N ALA A 7 14.02 7.79 -0.70
CA ALA A 7 12.66 7.31 -0.45
C ALA A 7 12.28 7.53 1.01
N VAL A 8 11.09 8.09 1.24
CA VAL A 8 10.43 8.17 2.53
C VAL A 8 9.19 7.29 2.45
N ASP A 9 9.32 6.06 2.95
CA ASP A 9 8.30 5.02 2.96
C ASP A 9 7.62 5.00 4.34
N ILE A 10 6.34 5.40 4.39
CA ILE A 10 5.58 5.49 5.63
C ILE A 10 4.42 4.48 5.58
N GLY A 11 4.61 3.34 6.22
CA GLY A 11 3.55 2.36 6.42
C GLY A 11 2.70 2.63 7.66
N ALA A 12 1.65 1.83 7.85
CA ALA A 12 0.71 1.98 8.97
C ALA A 12 1.32 1.76 10.37
N SER A 13 2.48 1.10 10.47
CA SER A 13 3.14 0.78 11.74
C SER A 13 4.52 1.40 11.92
N SER A 14 5.17 1.82 10.86
CA SER A 14 6.49 2.46 10.90
C SER A 14 6.77 3.23 9.62
N GLY A 15 7.67 4.21 9.70
CA GLY A 15 8.22 4.89 8.54
C GLY A 15 9.74 4.82 8.52
N ARG A 16 10.31 4.97 7.34
CA ARG A 16 11.76 4.91 7.14
C ARG A 16 12.23 5.78 5.98
N HIS A 17 13.46 6.21 6.09
CA HIS A 17 14.17 6.94 5.06
C HIS A 17 15.27 6.04 4.51
N ILE A 18 15.23 5.78 3.22
CA ILE A 18 16.16 4.93 2.51
C ILE A 18 16.81 5.73 1.40
N ILE A 19 18.12 5.86 1.46
CA ILE A 19 18.92 6.46 0.38
C ILE A 19 19.31 5.37 -0.60
N GLY A 20 19.13 5.64 -1.89
CA GLY A 20 19.61 4.80 -2.99
C GLY A 20 20.56 5.56 -3.92
N HIS A 21 21.48 4.85 -4.52
CA HIS A 21 22.37 5.35 -5.56
C HIS A 21 22.89 4.21 -6.44
N MET A 22 23.45 4.56 -7.59
CA MET A 22 24.11 3.57 -8.45
C MET A 22 25.59 3.45 -8.06
N GLU A 23 26.06 2.22 -7.87
CA GLU A 23 27.45 1.89 -7.63
C GLU A 23 27.84 0.66 -8.45
N ASN A 24 28.87 0.76 -9.29
CA ASN A 24 29.37 -0.34 -10.15
C ASN A 24 28.26 -1.04 -10.97
N GLY A 25 27.30 -0.27 -11.50
CA GLY A 25 26.19 -0.77 -12.30
C GLY A 25 25.05 -1.41 -11.50
N LYS A 26 25.09 -1.36 -10.17
CA LYS A 26 24.05 -1.89 -9.29
C LYS A 26 23.43 -0.78 -8.46
N MET A 27 22.17 -0.94 -8.12
CA MET A 27 21.50 -0.09 -7.14
C MET A 27 21.91 -0.52 -5.72
N VAL A 28 22.33 0.42 -4.91
CA VAL A 28 22.71 0.24 -3.51
C VAL A 28 21.76 1.05 -2.63
N LEU A 29 21.28 0.44 -1.56
CA LEU A 29 20.37 1.06 -0.60
C LEU A 29 20.99 1.13 0.79
N GLU A 30 20.65 2.20 1.51
CA GLU A 30 20.99 2.38 2.92
C GLU A 30 19.81 2.98 3.68
N GLU A 31 19.30 2.27 4.69
CA GLU A 31 18.36 2.85 5.64
C GLU A 31 19.11 3.79 6.58
N ILE A 32 18.71 5.06 6.59
CA ILE A 32 19.42 6.11 7.34
C ILE A 32 18.61 6.61 8.55
N TYR A 33 17.29 6.39 8.54
CA TYR A 33 16.40 6.83 9.59
C TYR A 33 15.14 5.97 9.64
N ARG A 34 14.66 5.67 10.86
CA ARG A 34 13.42 4.91 11.09
C ARG A 34 12.65 5.52 12.25
N PHE A 35 11.33 5.46 12.16
CA PHE A 35 10.41 5.91 13.22
C PHE A 35 9.18 5.03 13.28
N GLU A 36 8.53 5.02 14.43
CA GLU A 36 7.28 4.30 14.64
C GLU A 36 6.08 5.12 14.10
N ASN A 37 5.05 4.41 13.65
CA ASN A 37 3.77 4.98 13.26
C ASN A 37 2.63 4.18 13.90
N GLY A 38 1.48 4.82 14.05
CA GLY A 38 0.27 4.22 14.60
C GLY A 38 -0.82 5.26 14.76
N MET A 39 -2.05 4.79 14.85
CA MET A 39 -3.20 5.66 15.13
C MET A 39 -3.37 5.86 16.63
N VAL A 40 -3.85 7.04 17.00
CA VAL A 40 -4.19 7.40 18.37
C VAL A 40 -5.68 7.72 18.48
N LYS A 41 -6.28 7.50 19.64
CA LYS A 41 -7.66 7.95 19.93
C LYS A 41 -7.65 9.44 20.23
N LYS A 42 -8.43 10.20 19.45
CA LYS A 42 -8.63 11.63 19.63
C LYS A 42 -10.12 11.96 19.44
N ASP A 43 -10.74 12.58 20.42
CA ASP A 43 -12.16 12.96 20.40
C ASP A 43 -13.12 11.79 20.06
N GLY A 44 -12.73 10.55 20.39
CA GLY A 44 -13.51 9.35 20.12
C GLY A 44 -13.23 8.69 18.76
N GLU A 45 -12.38 9.29 17.94
CA GLU A 45 -11.97 8.80 16.61
C GLU A 45 -10.55 8.23 16.61
N LEU A 46 -10.25 7.30 15.70
CA LEU A 46 -8.90 6.78 15.45
C LEU A 46 -8.21 7.69 14.43
N CYS A 47 -7.17 8.41 14.85
CA CYS A 47 -6.53 9.45 14.06
C CYS A 47 -5.05 9.19 13.83
N TRP A 48 -4.53 9.64 12.71
CA TRP A 48 -3.09 9.77 12.46
C TRP A 48 -2.55 11.07 13.04
N GLU A 49 -1.29 11.06 13.48
CA GLU A 49 -0.58 12.26 13.97
C GLU A 49 0.27 12.88 12.86
N PHE A 50 -0.35 13.48 11.83
CA PHE A 50 0.39 13.96 10.64
C PHE A 50 1.45 15.02 10.97
N ASP A 51 1.23 15.88 11.95
CA ASP A 51 2.25 16.85 12.40
C ASP A 51 3.51 16.15 12.95
N ARG A 52 3.31 15.06 13.69
CA ARG A 52 4.40 14.24 14.20
C ARG A 52 5.12 13.53 13.04
N LEU A 53 4.36 12.89 12.16
CA LEU A 53 4.92 12.18 10.99
C LEU A 53 5.71 13.14 10.10
N PHE A 54 5.20 14.35 9.87
CA PHE A 54 5.93 15.34 9.07
C PHE A 54 7.26 15.79 9.74
N LYS A 55 7.27 15.91 11.08
CA LYS A 55 8.54 16.14 11.80
C LYS A 55 9.54 15.02 11.57
N GLU A 56 9.08 13.76 11.52
CA GLU A 56 9.95 12.63 11.22
C GLU A 56 10.47 12.66 9.77
N VAL A 57 9.64 13.10 8.81
CA VAL A 57 10.11 13.34 7.43
C VAL A 57 11.25 14.36 7.42
N VAL A 58 11.09 15.48 8.12
CA VAL A 58 12.13 16.52 8.22
C VAL A 58 13.37 16.03 8.99
N ASN A 59 13.18 15.23 10.05
CA ASN A 59 14.30 14.65 10.80
C ASN A 59 15.16 13.73 9.92
N GLY A 60 14.55 12.92 9.06
CA GLY A 60 15.28 12.09 8.10
C GLY A 60 16.05 12.91 7.06
N LEU A 61 15.51 14.06 6.61
CA LEU A 61 16.26 15.00 5.77
C LEU A 61 17.47 15.58 6.50
N LYS A 62 17.33 15.98 7.77
CA LYS A 62 18.46 16.43 8.58
C LYS A 62 19.53 15.34 8.72
N LYS A 63 19.09 14.06 8.82
CA LYS A 63 20.02 12.92 8.89
C LYS A 63 20.84 12.79 7.60
N CYS A 64 20.27 13.05 6.42
CA CYS A 64 21.03 13.08 5.17
C CYS A 64 22.20 14.05 5.23
N LYS A 65 21.96 15.26 5.78
CA LYS A 65 23.02 16.27 5.97
C LYS A 65 24.07 15.83 6.98
N GLU A 66 23.64 15.27 8.10
CA GLU A 66 24.52 14.78 9.17
C GLU A 66 25.52 13.74 8.65
N ILE A 67 25.06 12.80 7.82
CA ILE A 67 25.91 11.74 7.25
C ILE A 67 26.62 12.15 5.95
N GLY A 68 26.40 13.38 5.47
CA GLY A 68 27.05 13.93 4.26
C GLY A 68 26.52 13.32 2.95
N LYS A 69 25.31 12.75 2.93
CA LYS A 69 24.66 12.17 1.75
C LYS A 69 23.45 13.01 1.36
N ILE A 70 23.69 14.14 0.72
CA ILE A 70 22.61 15.04 0.28
C ILE A 70 21.93 14.45 -0.97
N PRO A 71 20.62 14.12 -0.94
CA PRO A 71 19.93 13.60 -2.11
C PRO A 71 19.65 14.71 -3.13
N VAL A 72 19.64 14.33 -4.42
CA VAL A 72 19.26 15.23 -5.51
C VAL A 72 17.74 15.33 -5.61
N SER A 73 17.03 14.27 -5.22
CA SER A 73 15.57 14.26 -5.14
C SER A 73 15.09 13.36 -3.99
N MET A 74 13.81 13.53 -3.65
CA MET A 74 13.09 12.68 -2.73
C MET A 74 11.66 12.40 -3.20
N GLY A 75 11.08 11.32 -2.72
CA GLY A 75 9.66 11.02 -2.86
C GLY A 75 9.11 10.43 -1.57
N VAL A 76 7.83 10.72 -1.29
CA VAL A 76 7.10 10.14 -0.16
C VAL A 76 6.05 9.20 -0.71
N ASP A 77 5.98 7.99 -0.19
CA ASP A 77 4.88 7.05 -0.38
C ASP A 77 4.27 6.64 0.96
N THR A 78 2.99 6.29 0.94
CA THR A 78 2.26 5.89 2.13
C THR A 78 1.20 4.81 1.80
N TRP A 79 0.41 4.44 2.81
CA TRP A 79 -0.82 3.66 2.62
C TRP A 79 -1.88 4.47 1.88
N GLY A 80 -2.85 3.79 1.27
CA GLY A 80 -3.92 4.39 0.48
C GLY A 80 -5.10 4.96 1.28
N VAL A 81 -6.03 5.56 0.58
CA VAL A 81 -7.39 5.96 0.93
C VAL A 81 -7.57 7.13 1.91
N ASP A 82 -6.62 7.39 2.79
CA ASP A 82 -6.71 8.46 3.78
C ASP A 82 -6.33 9.83 3.21
N PHE A 83 -6.94 10.87 3.75
CA PHE A 83 -6.80 12.23 3.23
C PHE A 83 -6.95 13.29 4.32
N VAL A 84 -6.59 14.51 3.97
CA VAL A 84 -6.94 15.73 4.68
C VAL A 84 -7.81 16.64 3.81
N LEU A 85 -8.68 17.41 4.44
CA LEU A 85 -9.37 18.54 3.83
C LEU A 85 -8.74 19.84 4.33
N LEU A 86 -8.41 20.73 3.41
CA LEU A 86 -7.83 22.03 3.74
C LEU A 86 -8.81 23.15 3.41
N ASP A 87 -8.90 24.14 4.29
CA ASP A 87 -9.64 25.38 4.05
C ASP A 87 -8.87 26.33 3.10
N LYS A 88 -9.43 27.50 2.83
CA LYS A 88 -8.82 28.55 1.99
C LYS A 88 -7.49 29.13 2.52
N ASN A 89 -7.17 28.88 3.79
CA ASN A 89 -5.94 29.33 4.45
C ASN A 89 -4.98 28.16 4.68
N ASP A 90 -5.25 27.00 4.08
CA ASP A 90 -4.47 25.76 4.21
C ASP A 90 -4.49 25.13 5.62
N ASN A 91 -5.49 25.46 6.44
CA ASN A 91 -5.69 24.78 7.71
C ASN A 91 -6.43 23.48 7.50
N VAL A 92 -6.01 22.43 8.21
CA VAL A 92 -6.70 21.13 8.21
C VAL A 92 -8.06 21.27 8.88
N LEU A 93 -9.11 20.80 8.20
CA LEU A 93 -10.49 20.76 8.68
C LEU A 93 -10.75 19.44 9.42
N GLY A 94 -11.10 19.55 10.69
CA GLY A 94 -11.39 18.39 11.54
C GLY A 94 -10.18 17.58 11.95
N ASN A 95 -10.43 16.33 12.36
CA ASN A 95 -9.39 15.38 12.73
C ASN A 95 -8.86 14.62 11.50
N THR A 96 -7.62 14.15 11.59
CA THR A 96 -6.95 13.32 10.58
C THR A 96 -7.31 11.84 10.78
N VAL A 97 -8.61 11.53 10.59
CA VAL A 97 -9.17 10.20 10.89
C VAL A 97 -8.65 9.15 9.92
N GLY A 98 -8.16 8.03 10.45
CA GLY A 98 -7.58 6.95 9.66
C GLY A 98 -8.61 5.90 9.20
N TYR A 99 -8.23 5.11 8.24
CA TYR A 99 -9.10 4.14 7.54
C TYR A 99 -9.64 3.00 8.42
N ARG A 100 -9.06 2.77 9.60
CA ARG A 100 -9.53 1.75 10.58
C ARG A 100 -10.56 2.31 11.57
N ASP A 101 -10.93 3.58 11.43
CA ASP A 101 -12.00 4.16 12.24
C ASP A 101 -13.38 3.63 11.81
N HIS A 102 -14.28 3.48 12.77
CA HIS A 102 -15.64 3.01 12.54
C HIS A 102 -16.57 4.06 11.91
N ARG A 103 -16.05 5.28 11.56
CA ARG A 103 -16.87 6.37 11.01
C ARG A 103 -17.58 6.01 9.70
N THR A 104 -17.03 5.04 8.96
CA THR A 104 -17.53 4.62 7.64
C THR A 104 -18.59 3.52 7.70
N GLU A 105 -18.88 2.98 8.88
CA GLU A 105 -19.92 1.95 9.02
C GLU A 105 -21.26 2.41 8.49
N GLY A 106 -21.81 1.65 7.53
CA GLY A 106 -23.08 1.95 6.87
C GLY A 106 -23.05 3.08 5.84
N MET A 107 -21.89 3.70 5.56
CA MET A 107 -21.76 4.75 4.56
C MET A 107 -21.90 4.23 3.13
N ASP A 108 -21.63 2.98 2.90
CA ASP A 108 -21.93 2.28 1.64
C ASP A 108 -23.42 2.40 1.30
N LYS A 109 -24.34 2.20 2.27
CA LYS A 109 -25.77 2.32 2.07
C LYS A 109 -26.20 3.76 1.70
N GLU A 110 -25.47 4.76 2.21
CA GLU A 110 -25.72 6.16 1.84
C GLU A 110 -25.26 6.45 0.41
N VAL A 111 -24.08 5.96 0.01
CA VAL A 111 -23.57 6.05 -1.37
C VAL A 111 -24.53 5.32 -2.34
N TYR A 112 -25.01 4.13 -1.97
CA TYR A 112 -25.89 3.33 -2.83
C TYR A 112 -27.31 3.88 -3.00
N LYS A 113 -27.67 4.95 -2.29
CA LYS A 113 -28.88 5.75 -2.61
C LYS A 113 -28.73 6.55 -3.91
N ALA A 114 -27.51 6.89 -4.28
CA ALA A 114 -27.20 7.68 -5.48
C ALA A 114 -26.75 6.81 -6.67
N ILE A 115 -26.01 5.72 -6.41
CA ILE A 115 -25.47 4.83 -7.46
C ILE A 115 -25.37 3.40 -6.92
N SER A 116 -25.79 2.40 -7.68
CA SER A 116 -25.67 1.00 -7.26
C SER A 116 -24.22 0.54 -7.16
N LEU A 117 -23.91 -0.48 -6.34
CA LEU A 117 -22.57 -1.07 -6.27
C LEU A 117 -22.06 -1.50 -7.65
N LYS A 118 -22.93 -2.13 -8.46
CA LYS A 118 -22.59 -2.60 -9.80
C LYS A 118 -22.20 -1.43 -10.73
N ASP A 119 -22.98 -0.35 -10.73
CA ASP A 119 -22.71 0.81 -11.56
C ASP A 119 -21.49 1.59 -11.08
N LEU A 120 -21.29 1.67 -9.77
CA LEU A 120 -20.10 2.28 -9.16
C LEU A 120 -18.83 1.51 -9.56
N TYR A 121 -18.87 0.17 -9.49
CA TYR A 121 -17.77 -0.67 -9.93
C TYR A 121 -17.50 -0.53 -11.44
N ALA A 122 -18.56 -0.55 -12.26
CA ALA A 122 -18.42 -0.35 -13.70
C ALA A 122 -17.78 0.99 -14.08
N ARG A 123 -17.96 2.04 -13.24
CA ARG A 123 -17.36 3.36 -13.45
C ARG A 123 -15.92 3.46 -12.99
N THR A 124 -15.57 2.79 -11.89
CA THR A 124 -14.27 2.99 -11.21
C THR A 124 -13.36 1.76 -11.25
N GLY A 125 -13.92 0.57 -11.38
CA GLY A 125 -13.20 -0.70 -11.31
C GLY A 125 -12.57 -1.01 -9.95
N ILE A 126 -12.93 -0.25 -8.91
CA ILE A 126 -12.37 -0.39 -7.56
C ILE A 126 -13.27 -1.27 -6.70
N GLN A 127 -12.68 -2.26 -6.03
CA GLN A 127 -13.39 -3.15 -5.11
C GLN A 127 -14.10 -2.38 -4.00
N LYS A 128 -15.20 -2.93 -3.51
CA LYS A 128 -15.83 -2.43 -2.29
C LYS A 128 -14.92 -2.70 -1.09
N ALA A 129 -14.52 -1.64 -0.41
CA ALA A 129 -13.93 -1.69 0.91
C ALA A 129 -14.48 -0.51 1.71
N ASP A 130 -15.05 -0.75 2.87
CA ASP A 130 -15.78 0.27 3.63
C ASP A 130 -14.91 1.47 4.01
N TYR A 131 -13.60 1.31 3.98
CA TYR A 131 -12.61 2.35 4.23
C TYR A 131 -12.21 3.20 3.00
N ASN A 132 -12.73 2.93 1.79
CA ASN A 132 -12.38 3.74 0.61
C ASN A 132 -12.76 5.19 0.82
N THR A 133 -11.99 6.10 0.22
CA THR A 133 -12.18 7.57 0.34
C THR A 133 -13.60 8.02 0.05
N ILE A 134 -14.28 7.39 -0.91
CA ILE A 134 -15.69 7.67 -1.24
C ILE A 134 -16.61 7.53 -0.01
N TYR A 135 -16.43 6.50 0.81
CA TYR A 135 -17.23 6.29 2.02
C TYR A 135 -16.77 7.17 3.18
N GLN A 136 -15.47 7.42 3.28
CA GLN A 136 -14.94 8.37 4.25
C GLN A 136 -15.47 9.78 4.02
N LEU A 137 -15.53 10.26 2.77
CA LEU A 137 -16.14 11.54 2.41
C LEU A 137 -17.65 11.56 2.69
N MET A 138 -18.35 10.44 2.50
CA MET A 138 -19.76 10.34 2.86
C MET A 138 -19.94 10.45 4.38
N ALA A 139 -19.06 9.87 5.18
CA ALA A 139 -19.08 10.03 6.64
C ALA A 139 -18.86 11.51 7.05
N VAL A 140 -17.91 12.19 6.41
CA VAL A 140 -17.73 13.65 6.62
C VAL A 140 -18.98 14.40 6.23
N LYS A 141 -19.56 14.13 5.06
CA LYS A 141 -20.79 14.79 4.60
C LYS A 141 -21.96 14.64 5.57
N LYS A 142 -22.08 13.49 6.23
CA LYS A 142 -23.17 13.20 7.17
C LYS A 142 -22.95 13.78 8.56
N LYS A 143 -21.72 13.70 9.06
CA LYS A 143 -21.38 14.10 10.43
C LYS A 143 -20.94 15.56 10.54
N HIS A 144 -20.24 16.06 9.52
CA HIS A 144 -19.58 17.37 9.49
C HIS A 144 -19.71 18.03 8.10
N PRO A 145 -20.94 18.29 7.61
CA PRO A 145 -21.15 18.89 6.28
C PRO A 145 -20.42 20.22 6.12
N GLU A 146 -20.25 20.98 7.22
CA GLU A 146 -19.50 22.23 7.25
C GLU A 146 -18.04 22.09 6.81
N TYR A 147 -17.42 20.93 6.97
CA TYR A 147 -16.05 20.69 6.47
C TYR A 147 -16.03 20.63 4.95
N LEU A 148 -17.02 19.98 4.31
CA LEU A 148 -17.10 19.95 2.85
C LEU A 148 -17.41 21.35 2.27
N GLU A 149 -18.23 22.14 2.94
CA GLU A 149 -18.55 23.51 2.51
C GLU A 149 -17.30 24.41 2.54
N GLN A 150 -16.44 24.24 3.55
CA GLN A 150 -15.22 25.03 3.76
C GLN A 150 -14.01 24.47 2.98
N ALA A 151 -14.03 23.20 2.58
CA ALA A 151 -12.91 22.56 1.90
C ALA A 151 -12.64 23.22 0.54
N GLU A 152 -11.40 23.67 0.36
CA GLU A 152 -10.84 24.14 -0.92
C GLU A 152 -9.92 23.11 -1.55
N THR A 153 -9.39 22.17 -0.74
CA THR A 153 -8.41 21.19 -1.20
C THR A 153 -8.61 19.87 -0.45
N LEU A 154 -8.63 18.77 -1.18
CA LEU A 154 -8.43 17.41 -0.68
C LEU A 154 -7.04 16.96 -1.09
N LEU A 155 -6.23 16.49 -0.14
CA LEU A 155 -4.94 15.85 -0.40
C LEU A 155 -4.90 14.49 0.30
N HIS A 156 -4.51 13.45 -0.42
CA HIS A 156 -4.17 12.19 0.22
C HIS A 156 -2.90 12.34 1.05
N VAL A 157 -2.62 11.38 1.90
CA VAL A 157 -1.53 11.49 2.89
C VAL A 157 -0.18 11.83 2.26
N PRO A 158 0.31 11.13 1.21
CA PRO A 158 1.59 11.46 0.61
C PRO A 158 1.57 12.82 -0.10
N ASP A 159 0.44 13.18 -0.74
CA ASP A 159 0.27 14.49 -1.39
C ASP A 159 0.28 15.62 -0.36
N TYR A 160 -0.27 15.40 0.83
CA TYR A 160 -0.23 16.35 1.92
C TYR A 160 1.22 16.57 2.41
N PHE A 161 2.01 15.51 2.54
CA PHE A 161 3.42 15.65 2.89
C PHE A 161 4.23 16.35 1.79
N HIS A 162 3.96 16.06 0.52
CA HIS A 162 4.56 16.78 -0.60
C HIS A 162 4.18 18.27 -0.57
N PHE A 163 2.92 18.60 -0.27
CA PHE A 163 2.49 19.98 -0.08
C PHE A 163 3.24 20.67 1.07
N LEU A 164 3.37 20.04 2.22
CA LEU A 164 4.10 20.61 3.35
C LEU A 164 5.58 20.83 3.04
N LEU A 165 6.18 19.99 2.19
CA LEU A 165 7.58 20.13 1.75
C LEU A 165 7.75 21.27 0.73
N THR A 166 6.83 21.41 -0.23
CA THR A 166 7.03 22.25 -1.43
C THR A 166 6.12 23.46 -1.51
N GLY A 167 4.98 23.45 -0.81
CA GLY A 167 3.89 24.41 -1.00
C GLY A 167 3.00 24.13 -2.24
N GLN A 168 3.26 23.06 -3.01
CA GLN A 168 2.47 22.71 -4.19
C GLN A 168 1.39 21.70 -3.87
N LYS A 169 0.15 21.96 -4.31
CA LYS A 169 -1.01 21.08 -4.11
C LYS A 169 -1.28 20.27 -5.36
N THR A 170 -1.01 18.98 -5.31
CA THR A 170 -1.23 18.00 -6.37
C THR A 170 -1.85 16.76 -5.75
N CYS A 171 -2.51 15.92 -6.57
CA CYS A 171 -2.92 14.57 -6.17
C CYS A 171 -2.26 13.57 -7.12
N GLU A 172 -1.60 12.56 -6.57
CA GLU A 172 -0.95 11.55 -7.38
C GLU A 172 -1.94 10.43 -7.77
N TYR A 173 -1.87 9.99 -9.01
CA TYR A 173 -2.82 9.08 -9.64
C TYR A 173 -2.95 7.72 -8.95
N THR A 174 -1.84 7.09 -8.55
CA THR A 174 -1.88 5.74 -7.95
C THR A 174 -2.56 5.75 -6.59
N GLU A 175 -2.39 6.83 -5.84
CA GLU A 175 -3.07 7.07 -4.57
C GLU A 175 -4.54 7.40 -4.78
N ALA A 176 -4.84 8.35 -5.66
CA ALA A 176 -6.21 8.79 -5.93
C ALA A 176 -7.13 7.65 -6.39
N THR A 177 -6.60 6.67 -7.15
CA THR A 177 -7.39 5.52 -7.60
C THR A 177 -7.89 4.63 -6.47
N THR A 178 -7.18 4.58 -5.33
CA THR A 178 -7.61 3.77 -4.17
C THR A 178 -8.94 4.25 -3.59
N GLY A 179 -9.25 5.52 -3.80
CA GLY A 179 -10.41 6.21 -3.23
C GLY A 179 -11.76 5.91 -3.87
N GLN A 180 -11.80 5.19 -5.01
CA GLN A 180 -13.01 4.86 -5.75
C GLN A 180 -13.74 6.09 -6.35
N LEU A 181 -12.99 7.13 -6.73
CA LEU A 181 -13.49 8.39 -7.31
C LEU A 181 -12.84 8.76 -8.65
N VAL A 182 -11.97 7.90 -9.18
CA VAL A 182 -11.23 8.10 -10.43
C VAL A 182 -11.79 7.19 -11.51
N SER A 183 -11.97 7.74 -12.72
CA SER A 183 -12.36 6.97 -13.90
C SER A 183 -11.15 6.24 -14.51
N PRO A 184 -11.19 4.92 -14.70
CA PRO A 184 -10.10 4.19 -15.35
C PRO A 184 -9.97 4.51 -16.83
N ILE A 185 -11.01 5.08 -17.46
CA ILE A 185 -11.03 5.45 -18.90
C ILE A 185 -10.28 6.76 -19.11
N THR A 186 -10.66 7.82 -18.38
CA THR A 186 -10.04 9.15 -18.51
C THR A 186 -8.74 9.26 -17.70
N LYS A 187 -8.53 8.39 -16.71
CA LYS A 187 -7.45 8.46 -15.72
C LYS A 187 -7.44 9.78 -14.97
N ASP A 188 -8.62 10.32 -14.74
CA ASP A 188 -8.87 11.55 -14.00
C ASP A 188 -10.08 11.35 -13.07
N TRP A 189 -10.34 12.33 -12.20
CA TRP A 189 -11.50 12.32 -11.34
C TRP A 189 -12.80 12.09 -12.11
N ASP A 190 -13.66 11.22 -11.62
CA ASP A 190 -15.02 11.05 -12.15
C ASP A 190 -15.93 12.15 -11.60
N TYR A 191 -15.89 13.31 -12.24
CA TYR A 191 -16.67 14.48 -11.81
C TYR A 191 -18.18 14.28 -11.86
N GLU A 192 -18.70 13.39 -12.71
CA GLU A 192 -20.13 13.05 -12.68
C GLU A 192 -20.49 12.28 -11.41
N LEU A 193 -19.65 11.31 -11.00
CA LEU A 193 -19.81 10.59 -9.75
C LEU A 193 -19.68 11.52 -8.54
N ILE A 194 -18.69 12.39 -8.56
CA ILE A 194 -18.43 13.40 -7.52
C ILE A 194 -19.66 14.30 -7.32
N ASP A 195 -20.24 14.79 -8.42
CA ASP A 195 -21.47 15.61 -8.38
C ASP A 195 -22.68 14.80 -7.89
N MET A 196 -22.84 13.58 -8.38
CA MET A 196 -23.93 12.67 -7.98
C MET A 196 -23.93 12.43 -6.47
N LEU A 197 -22.73 12.33 -5.87
CA LEU A 197 -22.55 12.19 -4.43
C LEU A 197 -22.62 13.54 -3.67
N GLY A 198 -22.65 14.66 -4.42
CA GLY A 198 -22.70 16.02 -3.85
C GLY A 198 -21.41 16.40 -3.13
N TYR A 199 -20.27 15.94 -3.63
CA TYR A 199 -18.96 16.39 -3.14
C TYR A 199 -18.53 17.65 -3.91
N PRO A 200 -17.96 18.68 -3.25
CA PRO A 200 -17.54 19.90 -3.94
C PRO A 200 -16.40 19.66 -4.91
N ARG A 201 -16.61 19.88 -6.22
CA ARG A 201 -15.57 19.70 -7.24
C ARG A 201 -14.28 20.49 -6.95
N LYS A 202 -14.40 21.66 -6.36
CA LYS A 202 -13.27 22.58 -6.09
C LYS A 202 -12.17 21.96 -5.24
N MET A 203 -12.50 20.99 -4.38
CA MET A 203 -11.53 20.38 -3.49
C MET A 203 -10.64 19.32 -4.19
N PHE A 204 -11.05 18.80 -5.33
CA PHE A 204 -10.29 17.77 -6.07
C PHE A 204 -9.21 18.43 -6.93
N GLN A 205 -7.97 18.28 -6.52
CA GLN A 205 -6.84 18.86 -7.23
C GLN A 205 -6.52 18.08 -8.51
N LYS A 206 -5.80 18.74 -9.44
CA LYS A 206 -5.36 18.08 -10.67
C LYS A 206 -4.53 16.83 -10.35
N LEU A 207 -4.86 15.72 -11.02
CA LEU A 207 -4.07 14.50 -10.93
C LEU A 207 -2.74 14.66 -11.68
N ILE A 208 -1.68 14.16 -11.06
CA ILE A 208 -0.36 13.99 -11.67
C ILE A 208 -0.01 12.51 -11.74
N MET A 209 0.76 12.13 -12.74
CA MET A 209 1.23 10.75 -12.88
C MET A 209 2.50 10.52 -12.06
N PRO A 210 2.77 9.26 -11.62
CA PRO A 210 4.01 8.94 -10.94
C PRO A 210 5.22 9.24 -11.84
N GLY A 211 6.31 9.69 -11.23
CA GLY A 211 7.49 10.22 -11.90
C GLY A 211 7.44 11.73 -12.19
N THR A 212 6.35 12.42 -11.80
CA THR A 212 6.24 13.88 -11.98
C THR A 212 7.02 14.64 -10.91
N GLY A 213 7.83 15.63 -11.31
CA GLY A 213 8.42 16.58 -10.38
C GLY A 213 7.38 17.54 -9.83
N ILE A 214 7.29 17.67 -8.52
CA ILE A 214 6.34 18.54 -7.84
C ILE A 214 6.93 19.93 -7.64
N GLY A 215 8.23 20.01 -7.34
CA GLY A 215 8.95 21.25 -7.10
C GLY A 215 10.09 21.06 -6.11
N HIS A 216 10.73 22.15 -5.76
CA HIS A 216 11.80 22.18 -4.77
C HIS A 216 11.25 22.37 -3.35
N LEU A 217 12.06 22.10 -2.35
CA LEU A 217 11.72 22.39 -0.97
C LEU A 217 11.34 23.86 -0.80
N SER A 218 10.32 24.15 0.00
CA SER A 218 9.95 25.51 0.36
C SER A 218 11.11 26.19 1.12
N ASP A 219 11.16 27.54 1.10
CA ASP A 219 12.20 28.29 1.79
C ASP A 219 12.34 27.89 3.26
N LYS A 220 11.21 27.74 3.94
CA LYS A 220 11.15 27.30 5.34
C LYS A 220 11.85 25.95 5.54
N ILE A 221 11.55 24.97 4.71
CA ILE A 221 12.13 23.63 4.84
C ILE A 221 13.60 23.65 4.44
N ARG A 222 13.99 24.38 3.38
CA ARG A 222 15.40 24.56 2.99
C ARG A 222 16.25 25.16 4.10
N GLU A 223 15.74 26.18 4.75
CA GLU A 223 16.42 26.80 5.91
C GLU A 223 16.58 25.81 7.05
N GLU A 224 15.53 25.03 7.35
CA GLU A 224 15.51 24.07 8.45
C GLU A 224 16.47 22.90 8.24
N VAL A 225 16.52 22.34 7.02
CA VAL A 225 17.39 21.18 6.70
C VAL A 225 18.78 21.61 6.22
N GLY A 226 18.88 22.81 5.64
CA GLY A 226 20.12 23.45 5.22
C GLY A 226 20.66 22.99 3.86
N PHE A 227 19.78 22.49 2.99
CA PHE A 227 20.05 22.17 1.57
C PHE A 227 18.74 22.18 0.77
N ASP A 228 18.84 22.09 -0.55
CA ASP A 228 17.70 21.99 -1.45
C ASP A 228 17.73 20.66 -2.21
N LEU A 229 16.55 20.19 -2.62
CA LEU A 229 16.36 19.03 -3.48
C LEU A 229 15.02 19.14 -4.23
N GLU A 230 14.87 18.35 -5.29
CA GLU A 230 13.58 18.22 -5.97
C GLU A 230 12.69 17.16 -5.28
N VAL A 231 11.43 17.50 -5.04
CA VAL A 231 10.41 16.52 -4.62
C VAL A 231 9.75 15.93 -5.86
N VAL A 232 9.78 14.63 -5.97
CA VAL A 232 9.22 13.86 -7.10
C VAL A 232 8.11 12.96 -6.54
N ALA A 233 6.93 12.98 -7.18
CA ALA A 233 5.89 12.01 -6.86
C ALA A 233 6.33 10.62 -7.37
N PRO A 234 6.62 9.63 -6.52
CA PRO A 234 6.74 8.24 -6.96
C PRO A 234 5.34 7.70 -7.31
N ALA A 235 5.14 6.39 -7.44
CA ALA A 235 3.82 5.83 -7.23
C ALA A 235 3.52 5.93 -5.73
N THR A 236 2.75 6.93 -5.32
CA THR A 236 2.67 7.34 -3.90
C THR A 236 1.87 6.39 -3.01
N HIS A 237 1.02 5.54 -3.60
CA HIS A 237 0.54 4.35 -2.90
C HIS A 237 1.68 3.32 -2.81
N ASP A 238 2.11 2.97 -1.61
CA ASP A 238 3.26 2.10 -1.31
C ASP A 238 3.32 0.84 -2.18
N THR A 239 2.17 0.19 -2.37
CA THR A 239 2.05 -0.97 -3.27
C THR A 239 2.28 -0.61 -4.74
N GLY A 240 1.95 0.60 -5.17
CA GLY A 240 2.25 1.09 -6.51
C GLY A 240 3.76 1.13 -6.76
N SER A 241 4.51 1.65 -5.81
CA SER A 241 5.98 1.63 -5.81
C SER A 241 6.52 0.20 -5.71
N ALA A 242 5.99 -0.64 -4.81
CA ALA A 242 6.44 -2.03 -4.68
C ALA A 242 6.28 -2.84 -5.98
N VAL A 243 5.20 -2.62 -6.74
CA VAL A 243 4.97 -3.31 -8.02
C VAL A 243 5.92 -2.80 -9.11
N LEU A 244 6.28 -1.51 -9.12
CA LEU A 244 7.31 -0.99 -10.03
C LEU A 244 8.65 -1.72 -9.84
N ALA A 245 8.97 -2.09 -8.59
CA ALA A 245 10.20 -2.80 -8.23
C ALA A 245 10.18 -4.32 -8.48
N VAL A 246 9.08 -4.90 -8.97
CA VAL A 246 9.05 -6.33 -9.30
C VAL A 246 10.09 -6.64 -10.38
N PRO A 247 11.06 -7.53 -10.13
CA PRO A 247 12.19 -7.75 -11.03
C PRO A 247 11.85 -8.71 -12.18
N ALA A 248 10.83 -8.37 -12.98
CA ALA A 248 10.34 -9.15 -14.11
C ALA A 248 9.99 -8.25 -15.30
N ASN A 249 10.40 -8.66 -16.51
CA ASN A 249 10.25 -7.90 -17.76
C ASN A 249 9.31 -8.57 -18.77
N ASP A 250 8.55 -9.55 -18.35
CA ASP A 250 7.50 -10.20 -19.15
C ASP A 250 6.16 -10.18 -18.40
N ASP A 251 5.12 -10.69 -19.04
CA ASP A 251 3.77 -10.74 -18.49
C ASP A 251 3.38 -12.13 -17.95
N ASP A 252 4.35 -13.05 -17.76
CA ASP A 252 4.10 -14.43 -17.27
C ASP A 252 4.31 -14.55 -15.76
N PHE A 253 3.82 -13.59 -15.01
CA PHE A 253 3.90 -13.63 -13.56
C PHE A 253 2.68 -13.02 -12.88
N ILE A 254 2.44 -13.48 -11.66
CA ILE A 254 1.60 -12.83 -10.66
C ILE A 254 2.54 -12.18 -9.65
N TYR A 255 2.19 -11.02 -9.10
CA TYR A 255 2.93 -10.45 -7.98
C TYR A 255 2.15 -10.57 -6.67
N ILE A 256 2.87 -10.60 -5.55
CA ILE A 256 2.35 -10.36 -4.20
C ILE A 256 3.21 -9.27 -3.56
N SER A 257 2.64 -8.09 -3.37
CA SER A 257 3.22 -7.10 -2.46
C SER A 257 2.84 -7.51 -1.05
N SER A 258 3.81 -8.09 -0.33
CA SER A 258 3.57 -8.74 0.95
C SER A 258 4.14 -7.93 2.12
N GLY A 259 3.26 -7.28 2.84
CA GLY A 259 3.50 -6.52 4.06
C GLY A 259 2.44 -6.85 5.10
N THR A 260 1.93 -5.84 5.80
CA THR A 260 0.76 -5.96 6.68
C THR A 260 -0.41 -6.57 5.91
N TRP A 261 -0.70 -6.06 4.71
CA TRP A 261 -1.56 -6.66 3.71
C TRP A 261 -0.75 -7.47 2.70
N SER A 262 -1.41 -8.38 1.99
CA SER A 262 -0.89 -9.02 0.79
C SER A 262 -1.74 -8.61 -0.40
N LEU A 263 -1.20 -7.74 -1.24
CA LEU A 263 -1.87 -7.31 -2.46
C LEU A 263 -1.39 -8.19 -3.60
N MET A 264 -2.25 -9.12 -4.02
CA MET A 264 -1.93 -10.14 -5.02
C MET A 264 -2.61 -9.85 -6.34
N GLY A 265 -1.85 -9.75 -7.43
CA GLY A 265 -2.39 -9.39 -8.74
C GLY A 265 -1.41 -9.45 -9.89
N ILE A 266 -1.80 -8.79 -10.96
CA ILE A 266 -1.04 -8.63 -12.21
C ILE A 266 -1.04 -7.18 -12.66
N GLU A 267 -0.10 -6.79 -13.50
CA GLU A 267 -0.14 -5.52 -14.21
C GLU A 267 -0.95 -5.66 -15.52
N ARG A 268 -1.80 -4.67 -15.81
CA ARG A 268 -2.60 -4.62 -17.04
C ARG A 268 -2.50 -3.22 -17.67
N LYS A 269 -2.70 -3.16 -18.99
CA LYS A 269 -2.79 -1.87 -19.73
C LYS A 269 -4.19 -1.27 -19.66
N GLU A 270 -5.20 -2.12 -19.48
CA GLU A 270 -6.61 -1.75 -19.45
C GLU A 270 -7.25 -2.31 -18.17
N ALA A 271 -8.17 -1.54 -17.58
CA ALA A 271 -8.95 -1.96 -16.44
C ALA A 271 -10.01 -3.00 -16.83
N ASP A 272 -10.32 -3.90 -15.92
CA ASP A 272 -11.43 -4.83 -16.03
C ASP A 272 -12.54 -4.44 -15.05
N CYS A 273 -13.51 -3.67 -15.54
CA CYS A 273 -14.66 -3.20 -14.78
C CYS A 273 -15.91 -4.08 -15.01
N SER A 274 -15.73 -5.33 -15.45
CA SER A 274 -16.82 -6.26 -15.70
C SER A 274 -17.56 -6.67 -14.42
N GLU A 275 -18.81 -7.10 -14.57
CA GLU A 275 -19.61 -7.64 -13.47
C GLU A 275 -18.92 -8.83 -12.79
N LYS A 276 -18.30 -9.72 -13.57
CA LYS A 276 -17.55 -10.86 -13.06
C LYS A 276 -16.36 -10.41 -12.19
N SER A 277 -15.64 -9.36 -12.61
CA SER A 277 -14.55 -8.78 -11.83
C SER A 277 -15.05 -8.21 -10.50
N CYS A 278 -16.21 -7.54 -10.51
CA CYS A 278 -16.89 -7.05 -9.32
C CYS A 278 -17.28 -8.19 -8.36
N GLU A 279 -17.94 -9.24 -8.88
CA GLU A 279 -18.36 -10.40 -8.09
C GLU A 279 -17.19 -11.15 -7.45
N MET A 280 -16.05 -11.22 -8.15
CA MET A 280 -14.83 -11.80 -7.65
C MET A 280 -14.03 -10.85 -6.75
N ASN A 281 -14.50 -9.62 -6.54
CA ASN A 281 -13.90 -8.59 -5.69
C ASN A 281 -12.45 -8.22 -6.09
N PHE A 282 -12.20 -8.10 -7.40
CA PHE A 282 -10.94 -7.52 -7.90
C PHE A 282 -10.99 -6.00 -7.93
N THR A 283 -9.82 -5.36 -7.85
CA THR A 283 -9.66 -3.91 -7.96
C THR A 283 -8.67 -3.56 -9.07
N ASN A 284 -8.88 -2.40 -9.73
CA ASN A 284 -8.03 -1.88 -10.80
C ASN A 284 -7.37 -0.57 -10.35
N GLU A 285 -6.41 -0.67 -9.45
CA GLU A 285 -5.70 0.49 -8.95
C GLU A 285 -4.64 0.98 -9.95
N GLY A 286 -4.38 2.28 -9.96
CA GLY A 286 -3.35 2.88 -10.79
C GLY A 286 -1.95 2.36 -10.49
N GLY A 287 -1.14 2.23 -11.53
CA GLY A 287 0.27 1.85 -11.44
C GLY A 287 1.15 2.81 -12.22
N TYR A 288 2.46 2.58 -12.20
CA TYR A 288 3.43 3.39 -12.95
C TYR A 288 3.19 3.29 -14.46
N ALA A 289 3.53 4.35 -15.20
CA ALA A 289 3.35 4.46 -16.65
C ALA A 289 1.90 4.22 -17.13
N GLY A 290 0.91 4.57 -16.31
CA GLY A 290 -0.50 4.44 -16.65
C GLY A 290 -1.00 3.00 -16.73
N ARG A 291 -0.25 2.02 -16.22
CA ARG A 291 -0.71 0.64 -16.05
C ARG A 291 -1.71 0.56 -14.91
N PHE A 292 -2.48 -0.51 -14.88
CA PHE A 292 -3.35 -0.87 -13.76
C PHE A 292 -2.73 -2.04 -13.00
N ARG A 293 -2.81 -1.97 -11.69
CA ARG A 293 -2.60 -3.08 -10.78
C ARG A 293 -3.95 -3.77 -10.58
N TYR A 294 -4.17 -4.86 -11.29
CA TYR A 294 -5.38 -5.68 -11.18
C TYR A 294 -5.15 -6.71 -10.09
N LEU A 295 -5.76 -6.51 -8.93
CA LEU A 295 -5.37 -7.24 -7.72
C LEU A 295 -6.55 -7.52 -6.78
N LYS A 296 -6.29 -8.35 -5.77
CA LYS A 296 -7.08 -8.50 -4.55
C LYS A 296 -6.27 -8.09 -3.32
N ASN A 297 -6.92 -7.43 -2.40
CA ASN A 297 -6.42 -7.21 -1.05
C ASN A 297 -6.70 -8.46 -0.21
N ILE A 298 -5.66 -9.06 0.35
CA ILE A 298 -5.70 -10.22 1.23
C ILE A 298 -5.13 -9.80 2.59
N MET A 299 -5.73 -10.29 3.68
CA MET A 299 -5.30 -10.02 5.04
C MET A 299 -3.91 -10.59 5.32
N GLY A 300 -2.87 -10.04 4.83
CA GLY A 300 -1.51 -10.59 4.76
C GLY A 300 -0.85 -10.96 6.11
N LEU A 301 0.36 -10.45 6.32
CA LEU A 301 1.14 -10.77 7.52
C LEU A 301 0.63 -10.09 8.80
N TRP A 302 -0.39 -9.23 8.71
CA TRP A 302 -1.05 -8.61 9.85
C TRP A 302 -1.44 -9.63 10.92
N MET A 303 -2.00 -10.79 10.51
CA MET A 303 -2.41 -11.82 11.45
C MET A 303 -1.23 -12.33 12.30
N ILE A 304 -0.11 -12.68 11.66
CA ILE A 304 1.06 -13.19 12.39
C ILE A 304 1.83 -12.07 13.11
N GLN A 305 1.80 -10.84 12.62
CA GLN A 305 2.35 -9.67 13.31
C GLN A 305 1.61 -9.41 14.60
N SER A 306 0.27 -9.45 14.59
CA SER A 306 -0.57 -9.30 15.79
C SER A 306 -0.30 -10.39 16.81
N VAL A 307 -0.28 -11.66 16.39
CA VAL A 307 0.07 -12.80 17.27
C VAL A 307 1.45 -12.61 17.91
N ARG A 308 2.44 -12.11 17.15
CA ARG A 308 3.77 -11.84 17.68
C ARG A 308 3.75 -10.73 18.75
N HIS A 309 3.00 -9.65 18.52
CA HIS A 309 2.85 -8.56 19.51
C HIS A 309 2.15 -9.03 20.79
N GLU A 310 1.18 -9.92 20.69
CA GLU A 310 0.47 -10.49 21.84
C GLU A 310 1.37 -11.32 22.77
N VAL A 311 2.48 -11.84 22.23
CA VAL A 311 3.53 -12.49 23.04
C VAL A 311 4.70 -11.55 23.36
N ASN A 312 4.46 -10.21 23.35
CA ASN A 312 5.43 -9.15 23.64
C ASN A 312 6.72 -9.25 22.78
N ASP A 313 6.57 -9.62 21.51
CA ASP A 313 7.67 -9.78 20.55
C ASP A 313 8.79 -10.73 21.02
N ALA A 314 8.45 -11.68 21.90
CA ALA A 314 9.41 -12.59 22.51
C ALA A 314 10.14 -13.48 21.50
N TYR A 315 9.58 -13.64 20.30
CA TYR A 315 10.13 -14.45 19.22
C TYR A 315 10.29 -13.62 17.95
N SER A 316 11.37 -13.87 17.21
CA SER A 316 11.55 -13.36 15.85
C SER A 316 10.60 -14.04 14.88
N PHE A 317 10.32 -13.41 13.73
CA PHE A 317 9.54 -14.06 12.67
C PHE A 317 10.16 -15.37 12.18
N ALA A 318 11.48 -15.48 12.18
CA ALA A 318 12.18 -16.70 11.80
C ALA A 318 11.92 -17.85 12.79
N GLU A 319 11.90 -17.57 14.10
CA GLU A 319 11.56 -18.55 15.13
C GLU A 319 10.09 -18.98 15.05
N ILE A 320 9.17 -18.04 14.80
CA ILE A 320 7.76 -18.36 14.60
C ILE A 320 7.56 -19.25 13.36
N CYS A 321 8.27 -18.97 12.27
CA CYS A 321 8.27 -19.83 11.08
C CYS A 321 8.78 -21.24 11.39
N ALA A 322 9.84 -21.37 12.19
CA ALA A 322 10.37 -22.68 12.60
C ALA A 322 9.35 -23.45 13.48
N MET A 323 8.71 -22.78 14.43
CA MET A 323 7.65 -23.38 15.26
C MET A 323 6.45 -23.83 14.42
N ALA A 324 6.08 -23.04 13.39
CA ALA A 324 5.01 -23.43 12.46
C ALA A 324 5.41 -24.65 11.63
N GLU A 325 6.65 -24.73 11.17
CA GLU A 325 7.16 -25.89 10.41
C GLU A 325 7.17 -27.17 11.26
N GLU A 326 7.48 -27.07 12.56
CA GLU A 326 7.37 -28.19 13.51
C GLU A 326 5.92 -28.67 13.69
N ALA A 327 4.95 -27.73 13.63
CA ALA A 327 3.51 -28.00 13.77
C ALA A 327 2.80 -28.21 12.40
N LYS A 328 3.54 -28.45 11.30
CA LYS A 328 3.05 -28.48 9.91
C LYS A 328 1.84 -29.38 9.64
N ASP A 329 1.66 -30.41 10.44
CA ASP A 329 0.58 -31.39 10.29
C ASP A 329 -0.73 -30.96 11.02
N PHE A 330 -0.74 -29.75 11.61
CA PHE A 330 -1.96 -29.23 12.23
C PHE A 330 -3.03 -28.95 11.19
N PRO A 331 -4.28 -29.52 11.34
CA PRO A 331 -5.20 -29.64 10.22
C PRO A 331 -6.08 -28.41 9.98
N SER A 332 -6.25 -27.52 10.98
CA SER A 332 -7.24 -26.44 10.91
C SER A 332 -6.85 -25.31 9.98
N ARG A 333 -7.85 -24.64 9.40
CA ARG A 333 -7.73 -23.52 8.46
C ARG A 333 -8.73 -22.44 8.79
N VAL A 334 -8.38 -21.21 8.48
CA VAL A 334 -9.28 -20.06 8.58
C VAL A 334 -9.43 -19.41 7.21
N ASP A 335 -10.54 -18.72 6.96
CA ASP A 335 -10.60 -17.80 5.83
C ASP A 335 -9.84 -16.53 6.20
N ALA A 336 -8.67 -16.35 5.62
CA ALA A 336 -7.82 -15.19 5.93
C ALA A 336 -8.48 -13.83 5.60
N ASN A 337 -9.56 -13.84 4.80
CA ASN A 337 -10.30 -12.63 4.43
C ASN A 337 -11.60 -12.44 5.24
N ASP A 338 -11.85 -13.29 6.25
CA ASP A 338 -13.02 -13.11 7.13
C ASP A 338 -12.85 -11.79 7.93
N GLU A 339 -13.92 -11.01 7.99
CA GLU A 339 -13.95 -9.69 8.65
C GLU A 339 -13.52 -9.75 10.12
N CYS A 340 -13.69 -10.89 10.78
CA CYS A 340 -13.27 -11.08 12.17
C CYS A 340 -11.76 -10.86 12.39
N PHE A 341 -10.93 -11.01 11.34
CA PHE A 341 -9.48 -10.82 11.42
C PHE A 341 -9.02 -9.39 11.10
N LEU A 342 -9.93 -8.50 10.69
CA LEU A 342 -9.57 -7.14 10.27
C LEU A 342 -9.00 -6.31 11.44
N SER A 343 -9.63 -6.36 12.61
CA SER A 343 -9.23 -5.60 13.79
C SER A 343 -9.72 -6.25 15.09
N PRO A 344 -9.36 -7.52 15.38
CA PRO A 344 -9.76 -8.16 16.63
C PRO A 344 -8.97 -7.57 17.80
N ASP A 345 -9.57 -7.58 19.00
CA ASP A 345 -8.89 -7.20 20.25
C ASP A 345 -7.71 -8.15 20.57
N ASN A 346 -7.83 -9.41 20.17
CA ASN A 346 -6.80 -10.45 20.32
C ASN A 346 -6.87 -11.44 19.15
N MET A 347 -5.86 -11.40 18.29
CA MET A 347 -5.80 -12.24 17.10
C MET A 347 -5.67 -13.74 17.41
N THR A 348 -4.89 -14.07 18.43
CA THR A 348 -4.70 -15.46 18.86
C THR A 348 -6.03 -16.11 19.27
N GLU A 349 -6.83 -15.41 20.10
CA GLU A 349 -8.14 -15.92 20.50
C GLU A 349 -9.13 -15.91 19.33
N GLU A 350 -9.08 -14.93 18.43
CA GLU A 350 -9.95 -14.91 17.24
C GLU A 350 -9.69 -16.12 16.32
N VAL A 351 -8.43 -16.48 16.10
CA VAL A 351 -8.07 -17.70 15.33
C VAL A 351 -8.62 -18.95 16.03
N LYS A 352 -8.53 -19.04 17.34
CA LYS A 352 -9.09 -20.16 18.11
C LYS A 352 -10.62 -20.19 18.05
N ASP A 353 -11.26 -19.05 18.18
CA ASP A 353 -12.72 -18.93 18.12
C ASP A 353 -13.27 -19.25 16.72
N TYR A 354 -12.55 -18.82 15.67
CA TYR A 354 -12.86 -19.23 14.31
C TYR A 354 -12.84 -20.77 14.17
N CYS A 355 -11.81 -21.43 14.67
CA CYS A 355 -11.73 -22.89 14.66
C CYS A 355 -12.85 -23.55 15.47
N ARG A 356 -13.22 -23.01 16.66
CA ARG A 356 -14.33 -23.52 17.48
C ARG A 356 -15.66 -23.42 16.75
N ARG A 357 -16.00 -22.24 16.22
CA ARG A 357 -17.29 -21.99 15.53
C ARG A 357 -17.45 -22.77 14.24
N THR A 358 -16.32 -23.13 13.61
CA THR A 358 -16.32 -23.95 12.38
C THR A 358 -16.14 -25.45 12.65
N GLY A 359 -16.11 -25.88 13.93
CA GLY A 359 -16.01 -27.29 14.32
C GLY A 359 -14.67 -27.94 14.04
N GLN A 360 -13.60 -27.13 13.95
CA GLN A 360 -12.24 -27.59 13.68
C GLN A 360 -11.45 -27.81 14.97
N LYS A 361 -10.32 -28.52 14.87
CA LYS A 361 -9.39 -28.65 16.00
C LYS A 361 -8.85 -27.27 16.37
N VAL A 362 -8.93 -26.92 17.66
CA VAL A 362 -8.48 -25.62 18.15
C VAL A 362 -6.96 -25.64 18.36
N PRO A 363 -6.18 -24.67 17.80
CA PRO A 363 -4.75 -24.59 18.04
C PRO A 363 -4.46 -24.13 19.48
N GLU A 364 -3.48 -24.75 20.14
CA GLU A 364 -3.13 -24.47 21.53
C GLU A 364 -1.77 -23.78 21.66
N THR A 365 -0.82 -24.12 20.77
CA THR A 365 0.55 -23.56 20.81
C THR A 365 0.75 -22.47 19.78
N LEU A 366 1.75 -21.60 19.99
CA LEU A 366 2.14 -20.56 19.03
C LEU A 366 2.48 -21.17 17.65
N GLY A 367 3.16 -22.32 17.63
CA GLY A 367 3.47 -23.03 16.38
C GLY A 367 2.21 -23.49 15.64
N GLU A 368 1.21 -24.04 16.34
CA GLU A 368 -0.06 -24.45 15.71
C GLU A 368 -0.85 -23.24 15.18
N ILE A 369 -0.91 -22.12 15.94
CA ILE A 369 -1.54 -20.88 15.51
C ILE A 369 -0.87 -20.35 14.24
N ALA A 370 0.46 -20.27 14.24
CA ALA A 370 1.25 -19.83 13.10
C ALA A 370 1.07 -20.74 11.88
N THR A 371 0.96 -22.06 12.10
CA THR A 371 0.65 -23.03 11.04
C THR A 371 -0.72 -22.78 10.42
N VAL A 372 -1.74 -22.57 11.24
CA VAL A 372 -3.10 -22.22 10.76
C VAL A 372 -3.04 -20.98 9.88
N ILE A 373 -2.39 -19.91 10.35
CA ILE A 373 -2.28 -18.63 9.63
C ILE A 373 -1.52 -18.81 8.30
N TYR A 374 -0.29 -19.35 8.33
CA TYR A 374 0.55 -19.45 7.13
C TYR A 374 -0.06 -20.37 6.07
N THR A 375 -0.65 -21.50 6.49
CA THR A 375 -1.26 -22.42 5.53
C THR A 375 -2.52 -21.82 4.93
N SER A 376 -3.34 -21.14 5.73
CA SER A 376 -4.54 -20.44 5.25
C SER A 376 -4.20 -19.33 4.26
N LEU A 377 -3.14 -18.55 4.52
CA LEU A 377 -2.64 -17.55 3.57
C LEU A 377 -2.18 -18.19 2.27
N ALA A 378 -1.41 -19.26 2.32
CA ALA A 378 -0.94 -19.96 1.12
C ALA A 378 -2.10 -20.54 0.27
N GLU A 379 -3.13 -21.07 0.92
CA GLU A 379 -4.34 -21.56 0.26
C GLU A 379 -5.17 -20.41 -0.36
N CYS A 380 -5.24 -19.26 0.32
CA CYS A 380 -5.86 -18.04 -0.19
C CYS A 380 -5.12 -17.52 -1.44
N TYR A 381 -3.77 -17.52 -1.43
CA TYR A 381 -2.97 -17.15 -2.60
C TYR A 381 -3.20 -18.12 -3.76
N ALA A 382 -3.30 -19.43 -3.49
CA ALA A 382 -3.58 -20.42 -4.52
C ALA A 382 -4.97 -20.23 -5.15
N LYS A 383 -5.99 -19.89 -4.34
CA LYS A 383 -7.33 -19.54 -4.82
C LYS A 383 -7.28 -18.30 -5.70
N THR A 384 -6.64 -17.24 -5.23
CA THR A 384 -6.52 -15.95 -5.96
C THR A 384 -5.76 -16.13 -7.27
N ALA A 385 -4.71 -16.96 -7.30
CA ALA A 385 -3.97 -17.25 -8.54
C ALA A 385 -4.89 -17.91 -9.60
N LYS A 386 -5.73 -18.87 -9.19
CA LYS A 386 -6.70 -19.50 -10.09
C LYS A 386 -7.76 -18.52 -10.59
N GLU A 387 -8.25 -17.64 -9.72
CA GLU A 387 -9.22 -16.61 -10.09
C GLU A 387 -8.61 -15.60 -11.09
N LEU A 388 -7.34 -15.22 -10.93
CA LEU A 388 -6.62 -14.41 -11.92
C LEU A 388 -6.49 -15.12 -13.27
N GLU A 389 -6.16 -16.41 -13.27
CA GLU A 389 -6.11 -17.22 -14.48
C GLU A 389 -7.49 -17.32 -15.17
N GLU A 390 -8.55 -17.49 -14.39
CA GLU A 390 -9.91 -17.51 -14.91
C GLU A 390 -10.34 -16.16 -15.52
N MET A 391 -10.01 -15.05 -14.85
CA MET A 391 -10.35 -13.71 -15.33
C MET A 391 -9.57 -13.31 -16.59
N THR A 392 -8.35 -13.78 -16.73
CA THR A 392 -7.47 -13.39 -17.85
C THR A 392 -7.49 -14.41 -19.00
N GLY A 393 -7.98 -15.61 -18.77
CA GLY A 393 -7.89 -16.74 -19.73
C GLY A 393 -6.45 -17.19 -19.98
N ARG A 394 -5.50 -16.84 -19.11
CA ARG A 394 -4.06 -17.16 -19.20
C ARG A 394 -3.62 -17.94 -17.98
N THR A 395 -2.56 -18.74 -18.14
CA THR A 395 -1.83 -19.35 -17.02
C THR A 395 -0.57 -18.54 -16.74
N TYR A 396 -0.12 -18.57 -15.50
CA TYR A 396 1.10 -17.90 -15.07
C TYR A 396 2.07 -18.91 -14.48
N SER A 397 3.33 -18.87 -14.88
CA SER A 397 4.33 -19.87 -14.44
C SER A 397 4.90 -19.57 -13.06
N ARG A 398 4.91 -18.29 -12.63
CA ARG A 398 5.58 -17.87 -11.41
C ARG A 398 4.83 -16.76 -10.66
N ILE A 399 5.18 -16.65 -9.38
CA ILE A 399 4.70 -15.57 -8.50
C ILE A 399 5.91 -14.82 -7.93
N HIS A 400 5.98 -13.52 -8.13
CA HIS A 400 6.95 -12.65 -7.49
C HIS A 400 6.40 -12.15 -6.16
N ILE A 401 7.05 -12.48 -5.05
CA ILE A 401 6.72 -11.97 -3.71
C ILE A 401 7.74 -10.90 -3.36
N VAL A 402 7.27 -9.66 -3.24
CA VAL A 402 8.10 -8.50 -2.90
C VAL A 402 7.66 -7.90 -1.56
N GLY A 403 8.52 -7.06 -0.95
CA GLY A 403 8.27 -6.51 0.38
C GLY A 403 8.70 -7.45 1.51
N GLY A 404 8.39 -7.10 2.75
CA GLY A 404 8.84 -7.82 3.95
C GLY A 404 8.51 -9.30 3.97
N GLY A 405 7.37 -9.70 3.40
CA GLY A 405 6.93 -11.09 3.31
C GLY A 405 7.81 -11.98 2.43
N SER A 406 8.62 -11.40 1.54
CA SER A 406 9.61 -12.17 0.77
C SER A 406 10.62 -12.91 1.65
N ASN A 407 10.80 -12.48 2.90
CA ASN A 407 11.65 -13.11 3.90
C ASN A 407 10.98 -14.27 4.66
N ALA A 408 9.65 -14.45 4.53
CA ALA A 408 8.90 -15.49 5.22
C ALA A 408 9.08 -16.86 4.52
N ARG A 409 10.24 -17.48 4.71
CA ARG A 409 10.64 -18.74 4.02
C ARG A 409 9.53 -19.79 4.03
N TYR A 410 9.01 -20.11 5.20
CA TYR A 410 7.99 -21.17 5.34
C TYR A 410 6.70 -20.86 4.58
N LEU A 411 6.21 -19.60 4.65
CA LEU A 411 5.06 -19.17 3.85
C LEU A 411 5.34 -19.26 2.34
N ASN A 412 6.55 -18.89 1.91
CA ASN A 412 6.94 -18.98 0.48
C ASN A 412 6.97 -20.43 -0.01
N GLU A 413 7.47 -21.36 0.79
CA GLU A 413 7.45 -22.80 0.50
C GLU A 413 6.02 -23.36 0.44
N LEU A 414 5.17 -22.99 1.40
CA LEU A 414 3.75 -23.34 1.40
C LEU A 414 3.02 -22.78 0.18
N THR A 415 3.35 -21.54 -0.21
CA THR A 415 2.75 -20.89 -1.39
C THR A 415 3.17 -21.61 -2.68
N ALA A 416 4.45 -22.00 -2.83
CA ALA A 416 4.92 -22.79 -3.97
C ALA A 416 4.14 -24.12 -4.07
N LYS A 417 4.04 -24.84 -2.96
CA LYS A 417 3.30 -26.11 -2.86
C LYS A 417 1.81 -25.97 -3.19
N ALA A 418 1.15 -24.92 -2.66
CA ALA A 418 -0.29 -24.71 -2.84
C ALA A 418 -0.63 -24.25 -4.26
N THR A 419 0.17 -23.34 -4.84
CA THR A 419 -0.06 -22.78 -6.17
C THR A 419 0.47 -23.65 -7.30
N LYS A 420 1.45 -24.52 -7.02
CA LYS A 420 2.24 -25.27 -8.00
C LYS A 420 2.97 -24.36 -9.02
N LYS A 421 3.39 -23.20 -8.55
CA LYS A 421 4.13 -22.19 -9.32
C LYS A 421 5.47 -21.92 -8.67
N GLU A 422 6.44 -21.49 -9.47
CA GLU A 422 7.71 -21.01 -8.91
C GLU A 422 7.47 -19.72 -8.14
N ILE A 423 8.01 -19.64 -6.93
CA ILE A 423 7.95 -18.42 -6.10
C ILE A 423 9.31 -17.72 -6.17
N HIS A 424 9.31 -16.51 -6.66
CA HIS A 424 10.46 -15.63 -6.74
C HIS A 424 10.35 -14.58 -5.62
N ALA A 425 11.03 -14.82 -4.51
CA ALA A 425 10.94 -14.00 -3.30
C ALA A 425 12.07 -12.96 -3.22
N GLY A 426 11.70 -11.70 -3.23
CA GLY A 426 12.57 -10.52 -3.19
C GLY A 426 12.31 -9.55 -4.35
N PRO A 427 12.72 -8.29 -4.21
CA PRO A 427 13.40 -7.69 -3.06
C PRO A 427 12.50 -7.42 -1.84
N GLY A 428 13.12 -7.37 -0.65
CA GLY A 428 12.40 -7.09 0.60
C GLY A 428 12.00 -5.63 0.76
N GLU A 429 12.81 -4.71 0.26
CA GLU A 429 12.61 -3.25 0.33
C GLU A 429 11.92 -2.70 -0.93
N ALA A 430 10.95 -3.42 -1.47
CA ALA A 430 10.39 -3.16 -2.80
C ALA A 430 9.75 -1.77 -2.92
N THR A 431 9.04 -1.30 -1.89
CA THR A 431 8.43 0.04 -1.88
C THR A 431 9.47 1.13 -2.06
N ALA A 432 10.50 1.13 -1.21
CA ALA A 432 11.59 2.12 -1.30
C ALA A 432 12.36 2.00 -2.63
N ILE A 433 12.59 0.77 -3.12
CA ILE A 433 13.23 0.54 -4.43
C ILE A 433 12.39 1.15 -5.56
N GLY A 434 11.08 0.94 -5.57
CA GLY A 434 10.18 1.48 -6.57
C GLY A 434 10.09 3.00 -6.51
N ASN A 435 10.03 3.57 -5.30
CA ASN A 435 10.06 5.01 -5.09
C ASN A 435 11.36 5.62 -5.68
N ILE A 436 12.52 5.08 -5.33
CA ILE A 436 13.82 5.51 -5.87
C ILE A 436 13.89 5.28 -7.38
N THR A 437 13.35 4.16 -7.88
CA THR A 437 13.30 3.87 -9.31
C THR A 437 12.50 4.91 -10.09
N ALA A 438 11.36 5.37 -9.56
CA ALA A 438 10.57 6.44 -10.18
C ALA A 438 11.36 7.76 -10.28
N GLN A 439 12.14 8.08 -9.24
CA GLN A 439 13.01 9.25 -9.23
C GLN A 439 14.17 9.10 -10.25
N MET A 440 14.81 7.92 -10.29
CA MET A 440 15.90 7.62 -11.23
C MET A 440 15.43 7.59 -12.68
N LEU A 441 14.22 7.10 -12.97
CA LEU A 441 13.60 7.18 -14.31
C LEU A 441 13.36 8.64 -14.71
N LYS A 442 12.88 9.49 -13.80
CA LYS A 442 12.73 10.92 -14.04
C LYS A 442 14.07 11.62 -14.28
N ALA A 443 15.11 11.23 -13.57
CA ALA A 443 16.47 11.77 -13.70
C ALA A 443 17.25 11.18 -14.90
N GLU A 444 16.61 10.31 -15.71
CA GLU A 444 17.21 9.63 -16.88
C GLU A 444 18.43 8.73 -16.53
N GLU A 445 18.57 8.32 -15.24
CA GLU A 445 19.52 7.28 -14.83
C GLU A 445 19.12 5.92 -15.43
N PHE A 446 17.81 5.67 -15.59
CA PHE A 446 17.23 4.57 -16.35
C PHE A 446 16.40 5.12 -17.49
N LYS A 447 16.53 4.52 -18.67
CA LYS A 447 15.78 4.94 -19.87
C LYS A 447 14.38 4.31 -19.93
N THR A 448 14.21 3.12 -19.36
CA THR A 448 12.96 2.37 -19.39
C THR A 448 12.72 1.61 -18.08
N ILE A 449 11.48 1.21 -17.85
CA ILE A 449 11.11 0.35 -16.71
C ILE A 449 11.83 -1.00 -16.81
N GLU A 450 11.97 -1.54 -18.02
CA GLU A 450 12.61 -2.82 -18.27
C GLU A 450 14.10 -2.78 -17.91
N GLU A 451 14.79 -1.69 -18.22
CA GLU A 451 16.17 -1.47 -17.77
C GLU A 451 16.26 -1.40 -16.25
N ALA A 452 15.38 -0.61 -15.61
CA ALA A 452 15.33 -0.50 -14.17
C ALA A 452 15.07 -1.86 -13.49
N ARG A 453 14.10 -2.63 -13.96
CA ARG A 453 13.78 -3.97 -13.42
C ARG A 453 14.91 -4.95 -13.60
N THR A 454 15.67 -4.86 -14.70
CA THR A 454 16.89 -5.66 -14.91
C THR A 454 17.94 -5.33 -13.85
N ILE A 455 18.21 -4.06 -13.64
CA ILE A 455 19.15 -3.60 -12.60
C ILE A 455 18.68 -4.01 -11.20
N ILE A 456 17.39 -3.90 -10.89
CA ILE A 456 16.83 -4.37 -9.62
C ILE A 456 17.10 -5.86 -9.43
N HIS A 457 16.84 -6.67 -10.45
CA HIS A 457 17.11 -8.11 -10.41
C HIS A 457 18.60 -8.42 -10.13
N GLU A 458 19.50 -7.68 -10.77
CA GLU A 458 20.96 -7.86 -10.62
C GLU A 458 21.50 -7.30 -9.29
N SER A 459 20.81 -6.32 -8.71
CA SER A 459 21.24 -5.65 -7.48
C SER A 459 20.77 -6.36 -6.22
N PHE A 460 19.57 -6.93 -6.25
CA PHE A 460 18.93 -7.53 -5.08
C PHE A 460 18.70 -9.03 -5.29
N GLY A 461 19.08 -9.81 -4.29
CA GLY A 461 18.93 -11.26 -4.38
C GLY A 461 17.46 -11.69 -4.43
N VAL A 462 17.11 -12.51 -5.42
CA VAL A 462 15.81 -13.18 -5.51
C VAL A 462 16.00 -14.65 -5.19
N LYS A 463 15.27 -15.16 -4.19
CA LYS A 463 15.26 -16.59 -3.82
C LYS A 463 14.14 -17.30 -4.57
N VAL A 464 14.43 -18.46 -5.14
CA VAL A 464 13.42 -19.25 -5.87
C VAL A 464 13.03 -20.46 -5.05
N TYR A 465 11.72 -20.67 -4.88
CA TYR A 465 11.10 -21.84 -4.25
C TYR A 465 10.26 -22.57 -5.30
N LYS A 466 10.32 -23.93 -5.28
CA LYS A 466 9.63 -24.81 -6.25
C LYS A 466 8.71 -25.80 -5.56
#